data_97f0bdc923d739e427af4d0915274104
#
_entry.id   97f0bdc923d739e427af4d0915274104
#
_cell.length_a   1.000
_cell.length_b   1.000
_cell.length_c   1.000
_cell.angle_alpha   90.00
_cell.angle_beta   90.00
_cell.angle_gamma   90.00
#
_symmetry.space_group_name_H-M   'P 1'
#
loop_
_entity.id
_entity.type
_entity.pdbx_description
1 polymer ?
#
loop_
_entity_poly.entity_id
_entity_poly.type
_entity_poly.pdbx_seq_one_letter_code
_entity_poly.pdbx_strand_id
1 'polypeptide(L)'
;MNQKREIRTVSLIGLGAIGCFLASHLGPLMGDNLRVIAGGSRRERLEQEGVMVNGVRHYFNIVSPEETCGQDYPDLAIIITKFPALSQALEDMRNQIGPDTLIMAPLNGVEAEEKVAAVFGWDNLLYSLAKVSVVMKDGCASFNSKAARIEMGEKHNETVSPRVQAVKELFEGAGIRTVVPEDMERAIWYKYMCNVSENQSAA
;
A
#
# COMPACT_ATOMS: atom_id res chain seq x y z
N MET A 1 9.68 -24.91 14.42
CA MET A 1 8.74 -25.05 13.27
C MET A 1 8.39 -23.64 12.86
N ASN A 2 8.90 -23.17 11.71
CA ASN A 2 8.55 -21.83 11.19
C ASN A 2 7.11 -21.91 10.71
N GLN A 3 6.15 -21.43 11.49
CA GLN A 3 4.77 -21.30 11.00
C GLN A 3 4.81 -20.34 9.80
N LYS A 4 4.29 -20.82 8.67
CA LYS A 4 4.13 -19.98 7.48
C LYS A 4 3.21 -18.81 7.86
N ARG A 5 3.73 -17.58 7.82
CA ARG A 5 2.91 -16.38 8.04
C ARG A 5 1.95 -16.24 6.85
N GLU A 6 0.69 -15.96 7.11
CA GLU A 6 -0.33 -15.73 6.10
C GLU A 6 -0.94 -14.33 6.34
N ILE A 7 -1.17 -13.58 5.28
CA ILE A 7 -1.86 -12.29 5.36
C ILE A 7 -3.34 -12.50 5.06
N ARG A 8 -4.18 -12.36 6.07
CA ARG A 8 -5.63 -12.56 5.98
C ARG A 8 -6.41 -11.26 6.00
N THR A 9 -5.84 -10.23 6.63
CA THR A 9 -6.48 -8.93 6.81
C THR A 9 -5.53 -7.82 6.40
N VAL A 10 -6.05 -6.83 5.67
CA VAL A 10 -5.28 -5.66 5.20
C VAL A 10 -6.03 -4.39 5.54
N SER A 11 -5.35 -3.41 6.13
CA SER A 11 -5.82 -2.03 6.21
C SER A 11 -5.05 -1.15 5.24
N LEU A 12 -5.78 -0.40 4.40
CA LEU A 12 -5.21 0.46 3.37
C LEU A 12 -5.68 1.89 3.57
N ILE A 13 -4.75 2.85 3.64
CA ILE A 13 -5.07 4.28 3.62
C ILE A 13 -4.56 4.93 2.35
N GLY A 14 -5.45 5.69 1.68
CA GLY A 14 -5.11 6.45 0.49
C GLY A 14 -5.57 5.83 -0.82
N LEU A 15 -6.83 6.04 -1.21
CA LEU A 15 -7.35 5.70 -2.53
C LEU A 15 -7.04 6.80 -3.56
N GLY A 16 -5.74 7.07 -3.75
CA GLY A 16 -5.22 7.76 -4.92
C GLY A 16 -5.02 6.77 -6.08
N ALA A 17 -4.26 7.16 -7.10
CA ALA A 17 -4.02 6.34 -8.28
C ALA A 17 -3.49 4.92 -7.94
N ILE A 18 -2.39 4.84 -7.16
CA ILE A 18 -1.78 3.56 -6.80
C ILE A 18 -2.65 2.81 -5.77
N GLY A 19 -3.28 3.53 -4.83
CA GLY A 19 -4.20 2.91 -3.87
C GLY A 19 -5.41 2.27 -4.53
N CYS A 20 -5.98 2.89 -5.57
CA CYS A 20 -7.04 2.31 -6.38
C CYS A 20 -6.56 1.06 -7.12
N PHE A 21 -5.33 1.07 -7.66
CA PHE A 21 -4.72 -0.12 -8.26
C PHE A 21 -4.64 -1.27 -7.24
N LEU A 22 -4.07 -1.04 -6.06
CA LEU A 22 -3.96 -2.09 -5.03
C LEU A 22 -5.33 -2.57 -4.56
N ALA A 23 -6.22 -1.66 -4.20
CA ALA A 23 -7.53 -2.00 -3.67
C ALA A 23 -8.41 -2.76 -4.67
N SER A 24 -8.37 -2.42 -5.96
CA SER A 24 -9.14 -3.12 -7.00
C SER A 24 -8.65 -4.55 -7.27
N HIS A 25 -7.38 -4.86 -7.00
CA HIS A 25 -6.84 -6.20 -7.11
C HIS A 25 -7.05 -7.01 -5.81
N LEU A 26 -6.84 -6.38 -4.64
CA LEU A 26 -6.98 -7.05 -3.34
C LEU A 26 -8.46 -7.28 -2.99
N GLY A 27 -9.36 -6.36 -3.33
CA GLY A 27 -10.77 -6.43 -2.95
C GLY A 27 -11.48 -7.73 -3.35
N PRO A 28 -11.37 -8.21 -4.60
CA PRO A 28 -11.98 -9.47 -5.02
C PRO A 28 -11.48 -10.70 -4.25
N LEU A 29 -10.22 -10.67 -3.79
CA LEU A 29 -9.61 -11.77 -3.03
C LEU A 29 -9.99 -11.71 -1.54
N MET A 30 -10.07 -10.52 -0.97
CA MET A 30 -10.14 -10.32 0.47
C MET A 30 -11.53 -9.97 1.00
N GLY A 31 -12.42 -9.43 0.13
CA GLY A 31 -13.74 -8.97 0.57
C GLY A 31 -13.64 -7.95 1.71
N ASP A 32 -14.40 -8.17 2.77
CA ASP A 32 -14.44 -7.28 3.96
C ASP A 32 -13.15 -7.28 4.77
N ASN A 33 -12.24 -8.23 4.52
CA ASN A 33 -10.91 -8.26 5.14
C ASN A 33 -9.96 -7.21 4.56
N LEU A 34 -10.32 -6.56 3.45
CA LEU A 34 -9.68 -5.34 2.99
C LEU A 34 -10.42 -4.14 3.59
N ARG A 35 -9.84 -3.53 4.62
CA ARG A 35 -10.34 -2.32 5.29
C ARG A 35 -9.71 -1.10 4.64
N VAL A 36 -10.52 -0.19 4.11
CA VAL A 36 -10.04 1.10 3.58
C VAL A 36 -10.28 2.18 4.63
N ILE A 37 -9.20 2.80 5.09
CA ILE A 37 -9.28 3.79 6.16
C ILE A 37 -9.60 5.17 5.55
N ALA A 38 -10.74 5.71 5.95
CA ALA A 38 -11.18 7.05 5.56
C ALA A 38 -12.15 7.63 6.60
N GLY A 39 -12.02 8.93 6.88
CA GLY A 39 -12.90 9.67 7.78
C GLY A 39 -13.64 10.82 7.09
N GLY A 40 -14.63 11.41 7.80
CA GLY A 40 -15.36 12.60 7.39
C GLY A 40 -16.03 12.46 6.02
N SER A 41 -16.09 13.56 5.28
CA SER A 41 -16.72 13.62 3.95
C SER A 41 -16.12 12.66 2.93
N ARG A 42 -14.86 12.24 3.12
CA ARG A 42 -14.22 11.26 2.27
C ARG A 42 -14.83 9.87 2.47
N ARG A 43 -15.10 9.47 3.72
CA ARG A 43 -15.81 8.23 4.06
C ARG A 43 -17.19 8.23 3.40
N GLU A 44 -18.00 9.25 3.65
CA GLU A 44 -19.36 9.36 3.10
C GLU A 44 -19.38 9.21 1.58
N ARG A 45 -18.47 9.90 0.89
CA ARG A 45 -18.35 9.79 -0.57
C ARG A 45 -17.97 8.38 -1.02
N LEU A 46 -17.00 7.74 -0.37
CA LEU A 46 -16.56 6.39 -0.74
C LEU A 46 -17.63 5.33 -0.50
N GLU A 47 -18.41 5.45 0.56
CA GLU A 47 -19.54 4.57 0.84
C GLU A 47 -20.67 4.74 -0.17
N GLN A 48 -20.98 5.99 -0.58
CA GLN A 48 -22.08 6.30 -1.50
C GLN A 48 -21.71 6.06 -2.97
N GLU A 49 -20.55 6.55 -3.39
CA GLU A 49 -20.16 6.58 -4.81
C GLU A 49 -19.19 5.47 -5.19
N GLY A 50 -18.51 4.85 -4.22
CA GLY A 50 -17.42 3.93 -4.48
C GLY A 50 -16.24 4.59 -5.22
N VAL A 51 -15.46 3.79 -5.92
CA VAL A 51 -14.32 4.25 -6.73
C VAL A 51 -14.39 3.64 -8.11
N MET A 52 -14.18 4.44 -9.14
CA MET A 52 -14.09 3.98 -10.53
C MET A 52 -12.66 3.57 -10.87
N VAL A 53 -12.48 2.32 -11.28
CA VAL A 53 -11.18 1.77 -11.69
C VAL A 53 -11.33 1.04 -13.01
N ASN A 54 -10.62 1.46 -14.04
CA ASN A 54 -10.70 0.92 -15.40
C ASN A 54 -12.15 0.78 -15.93
N GLY A 55 -13.01 1.76 -15.60
CA GLY A 55 -14.42 1.77 -16.01
C GLY A 55 -15.35 0.89 -15.16
N VAL A 56 -14.84 0.21 -14.14
CA VAL A 56 -15.61 -0.60 -13.19
C VAL A 56 -15.71 0.12 -11.86
N ARG A 57 -16.91 0.12 -11.26
CA ARG A 57 -17.12 0.69 -9.93
C ARG A 57 -16.85 -0.35 -8.86
N HIS A 58 -16.02 0.03 -7.88
CA HIS A 58 -15.65 -0.79 -6.73
C HIS A 58 -16.15 -0.14 -5.45
N TYR A 59 -16.65 -0.97 -4.54
CA TYR A 59 -16.98 -0.61 -3.17
C TYR A 59 -16.09 -1.42 -2.24
N PHE A 60 -15.68 -0.81 -1.13
CA PHE A 60 -14.79 -1.42 -0.14
C PHE A 60 -15.39 -1.29 1.25
N ASN A 61 -14.92 -2.10 2.18
CA ASN A 61 -15.20 -1.93 3.59
C ASN A 61 -14.47 -0.67 4.10
N ILE A 62 -15.22 0.41 4.33
CA ILE A 62 -14.67 1.70 4.78
C ILE A 62 -14.72 1.74 6.30
N VAL A 63 -13.55 1.94 6.91
CA VAL A 63 -13.37 2.01 8.37
C VAL A 63 -12.89 3.41 8.75
N SER A 64 -13.50 3.99 9.80
CA SER A 64 -13.07 5.30 10.31
C SER A 64 -11.71 5.20 11.03
N PRO A 65 -10.85 6.25 10.95
CA PRO A 65 -9.62 6.32 11.75
C PRO A 65 -9.84 6.20 13.26
N GLU A 66 -11.02 6.64 13.74
CA GLU A 66 -11.39 6.57 15.16
C GLU A 66 -11.82 5.15 15.60
N GLU A 67 -12.17 4.28 14.66
CA GLU A 67 -12.56 2.91 14.97
C GLU A 67 -11.33 2.10 15.40
N THR A 68 -11.39 1.53 16.59
CA THR A 68 -10.32 0.69 17.13
C THR A 68 -10.51 -0.76 16.72
N CYS A 69 -9.46 -1.43 16.36
CA CYS A 69 -9.48 -2.87 16.05
C CYS A 69 -9.59 -3.76 17.29
N GLY A 70 -9.48 -3.20 18.49
CA GLY A 70 -9.40 -4.00 19.73
C GLY A 70 -8.13 -4.87 19.72
N GLN A 71 -8.30 -6.19 19.59
CA GLN A 71 -7.19 -7.13 19.42
C GLN A 71 -7.09 -7.70 17.98
N ASP A 72 -8.01 -7.29 17.10
CA ASP A 72 -8.09 -7.79 15.72
C ASP A 72 -7.39 -6.84 14.73
N TYR A 73 -6.11 -6.59 15.01
CA TYR A 73 -5.27 -5.79 14.13
C TYR A 73 -5.05 -6.47 12.77
N PRO A 74 -4.92 -5.71 11.68
CA PRO A 74 -4.61 -6.29 10.37
C PRO A 74 -3.22 -6.92 10.35
N ASP A 75 -3.06 -7.95 9.52
CA ASP A 75 -1.74 -8.56 9.27
C ASP A 75 -0.83 -7.62 8.49
N LEU A 76 -1.41 -6.76 7.63
CA LEU A 76 -0.70 -5.81 6.79
C LEU A 76 -1.40 -4.45 6.75
N ALA A 77 -0.65 -3.38 7.00
CA ALA A 77 -1.04 -2.00 6.81
C ALA A 77 -0.34 -1.42 5.57
N ILE A 78 -1.11 -0.86 4.63
CA ILE A 78 -0.59 -0.22 3.42
C ILE A 78 -0.90 1.28 3.48
N ILE A 79 0.14 2.10 3.52
CA ILE A 79 0.03 3.57 3.57
C ILE A 79 0.43 4.10 2.21
N ILE A 80 -0.52 4.65 1.45
CA ILE A 80 -0.29 5.09 0.08
C ILE A 80 -0.96 6.43 -0.22
N THR A 81 -0.40 7.48 0.32
CA THR A 81 -0.86 8.86 0.16
C THR A 81 0.13 9.67 -0.69
N LYS A 82 -0.22 10.92 -0.99
CA LYS A 82 0.79 11.89 -1.42
C LYS A 82 1.65 12.28 -0.22
N PHE A 83 2.95 12.51 -0.45
CA PHE A 83 3.90 12.80 0.62
C PHE A 83 3.46 13.91 1.60
N PRO A 84 2.86 15.06 1.18
CA PRO A 84 2.37 16.07 2.11
C PRO A 84 1.27 15.58 3.06
N ALA A 85 0.52 14.54 2.69
CA ALA A 85 -0.54 13.95 3.52
C ALA A 85 -0.04 12.79 4.39
N LEU A 86 1.25 12.42 4.31
CA LEU A 86 1.77 11.25 5.01
C LEU A 86 1.63 11.37 6.53
N SER A 87 1.99 12.51 7.11
CA SER A 87 1.89 12.69 8.57
C SER A 87 0.48 12.49 9.10
N GLN A 88 -0.54 13.01 8.41
CA GLN A 88 -1.94 12.78 8.79
C GLN A 88 -2.33 11.31 8.60
N ALA A 89 -1.90 10.67 7.52
CA ALA A 89 -2.19 9.26 7.28
C ALA A 89 -1.57 8.34 8.35
N LEU A 90 -0.40 8.68 8.87
CA LEU A 90 0.22 7.94 9.98
C LEU A 90 -0.61 8.06 11.27
N GLU A 91 -1.14 9.25 11.56
CA GLU A 91 -2.06 9.43 12.70
C GLU A 91 -3.37 8.64 12.50
N ASP A 92 -3.96 8.71 11.30
CA ASP A 92 -5.21 8.01 10.97
C ASP A 92 -5.04 6.47 11.03
N MET A 93 -3.81 5.97 10.87
CA MET A 93 -3.51 4.53 10.93
C MET A 93 -3.18 4.00 12.33
N ARG A 94 -3.07 4.85 13.36
CA ARG A 94 -2.65 4.41 14.71
C ARG A 94 -3.52 3.30 15.28
N ASN A 95 -4.84 3.39 15.08
CA ASN A 95 -5.79 2.39 15.56
C ASN A 95 -5.80 1.10 14.71
N GLN A 96 -5.08 1.10 13.59
CA GLN A 96 -5.01 -0.01 12.63
C GLN A 96 -3.66 -0.75 12.68
N ILE A 97 -2.72 -0.33 13.52
CA ILE A 97 -1.38 -0.91 13.57
C ILE A 97 -1.12 -1.46 14.97
N GLY A 98 -1.02 -2.77 15.05
CA GLY A 98 -0.68 -3.52 16.25
C GLY A 98 0.76 -4.04 16.27
N PRO A 99 1.15 -4.75 17.32
CA PRO A 99 2.53 -5.20 17.53
C PRO A 99 3.07 -6.08 16.39
N ASP A 100 2.21 -6.87 15.76
CA ASP A 100 2.58 -7.83 14.72
C ASP A 100 2.16 -7.39 13.30
N THR A 101 1.54 -6.20 13.17
CA THR A 101 1.09 -5.67 11.87
C THR A 101 2.30 -5.31 11.01
N LEU A 102 2.45 -5.94 9.84
CA LEU A 102 3.43 -5.51 8.85
C LEU A 102 3.01 -4.17 8.24
N ILE A 103 3.98 -3.33 7.91
CA ILE A 103 3.71 -2.00 7.38
C ILE A 103 4.43 -1.83 6.05
N MET A 104 3.75 -1.27 5.06
CA MET A 104 4.32 -0.88 3.77
C MET A 104 3.88 0.54 3.40
N ALA A 105 4.78 1.32 2.82
CA ALA A 105 4.48 2.66 2.36
C ALA A 105 5.04 2.92 0.95
N PRO A 106 4.46 2.31 -0.12
CA PRO A 106 5.00 2.39 -1.48
C PRO A 106 4.79 3.76 -2.14
N LEU A 107 5.18 4.82 -1.45
CA LEU A 107 5.13 6.19 -1.93
C LEU A 107 6.24 6.49 -2.95
N ASN A 108 6.11 7.61 -3.64
CA ASN A 108 7.22 8.17 -4.40
C ASN A 108 8.14 8.97 -3.46
N GLY A 109 9.43 8.91 -3.70
CA GLY A 109 10.46 9.55 -2.87
C GLY A 109 11.33 8.53 -2.16
N VAL A 110 12.16 8.98 -1.23
CA VAL A 110 13.16 8.18 -0.51
C VAL A 110 13.05 8.31 1.02
N GLU A 111 12.06 9.07 1.51
CA GLU A 111 11.93 9.41 2.95
C GLU A 111 10.71 8.74 3.60
N ALA A 112 9.92 7.97 2.86
CA ALA A 112 8.67 7.41 3.37
C ALA A 112 8.93 6.43 4.52
N GLU A 113 9.87 5.53 4.35
CA GLU A 113 10.22 4.52 5.33
C GLU A 113 10.72 5.14 6.64
N GLU A 114 11.57 6.18 6.58
CA GLU A 114 12.07 6.88 7.76
C GLU A 114 10.94 7.57 8.53
N LYS A 115 10.00 8.20 7.82
CA LYS A 115 8.85 8.86 8.45
C LYS A 115 7.89 7.85 9.09
N VAL A 116 7.65 6.72 8.44
CA VAL A 116 6.84 5.63 8.99
C VAL A 116 7.52 5.03 10.21
N ALA A 117 8.81 4.75 10.12
CA ALA A 117 9.61 4.19 11.22
C ALA A 117 9.72 5.12 12.42
N ALA A 118 9.72 6.43 12.22
CA ALA A 118 9.71 7.40 13.31
C ALA A 118 8.42 7.32 14.17
N VAL A 119 7.32 6.79 13.62
CA VAL A 119 6.03 6.66 14.31
C VAL A 119 5.80 5.24 14.83
N PHE A 120 6.12 4.22 14.01
CA PHE A 120 5.76 2.80 14.27
C PHE A 120 6.98 1.89 14.50
N GLY A 121 8.20 2.40 14.39
CA GLY A 121 9.43 1.60 14.48
C GLY A 121 9.78 0.88 13.18
N TRP A 122 10.97 0.28 13.16
CA TRP A 122 11.52 -0.44 12.00
C TRP A 122 11.12 -1.92 11.96
N ASP A 123 10.75 -2.50 13.10
CA ASP A 123 10.67 -3.95 13.28
C ASP A 123 9.70 -4.63 12.30
N ASN A 124 8.55 -4.00 12.04
CA ASN A 124 7.51 -4.54 11.15
C ASN A 124 7.41 -3.80 9.81
N LEU A 125 8.31 -2.85 9.54
CA LEU A 125 8.32 -2.09 8.30
C LEU A 125 9.03 -2.88 7.20
N LEU A 126 8.38 -2.98 6.04
CA LEU A 126 8.95 -3.47 4.80
C LEU A 126 9.18 -2.29 3.85
N TYR A 127 10.36 -2.25 3.23
CA TYR A 127 10.66 -1.33 2.15
C TYR A 127 9.78 -1.64 0.94
N SER A 128 9.30 -0.60 0.26
CA SER A 128 8.39 -0.83 -0.86
C SER A 128 8.36 0.34 -1.86
N LEU A 129 8.13 0.01 -3.11
CA LEU A 129 7.88 0.96 -4.17
C LEU A 129 6.88 0.41 -5.19
N ALA A 130 6.14 1.30 -5.83
CA ALA A 130 5.20 0.95 -6.88
C ALA A 130 5.70 1.43 -8.24
N LYS A 131 5.80 0.54 -9.21
CA LYS A 131 6.06 0.86 -10.63
C LYS A 131 4.76 0.62 -11.39
N VAL A 132 3.88 1.61 -11.33
CA VAL A 132 2.54 1.57 -11.93
C VAL A 132 2.30 2.89 -12.66
N SER A 133 2.02 2.82 -13.96
CA SER A 133 1.54 3.97 -14.70
C SER A 133 0.03 4.05 -14.54
N VAL A 134 -0.43 4.98 -13.73
CA VAL A 134 -1.85 5.21 -13.44
C VAL A 134 -2.21 6.64 -13.78
N VAL A 135 -3.30 6.81 -14.52
CA VAL A 135 -3.89 8.12 -14.79
C VAL A 135 -5.16 8.26 -13.95
N MET A 136 -5.24 9.34 -13.18
CA MET A 136 -6.47 9.76 -12.50
C MET A 136 -7.11 10.87 -13.30
N LYS A 137 -8.29 10.61 -13.86
CA LYS A 137 -9.07 11.60 -14.60
C LYS A 137 -10.53 11.51 -14.18
N ASP A 138 -11.11 12.65 -13.80
CA ASP A 138 -12.53 12.79 -13.42
C ASP A 138 -12.97 11.74 -12.36
N GLY A 139 -12.11 11.48 -11.37
CA GLY A 139 -12.36 10.51 -10.30
C GLY A 139 -12.19 9.03 -10.70
N CYS A 140 -11.79 8.75 -11.95
CA CYS A 140 -11.54 7.40 -12.44
C CYS A 140 -10.03 7.12 -12.50
N ALA A 141 -9.60 6.03 -11.87
CA ALA A 141 -8.24 5.50 -12.01
C ALA A 141 -8.19 4.55 -13.23
N SER A 142 -7.23 4.80 -14.14
CA SER A 142 -6.99 3.95 -15.30
C SER A 142 -5.54 3.51 -15.36
N PHE A 143 -5.30 2.22 -15.52
CA PHE A 143 -3.95 1.64 -15.58
C PHE A 143 -3.90 0.38 -16.43
N ASN A 144 -2.69 0.02 -16.86
CA ASN A 144 -2.41 -1.26 -17.51
C ASN A 144 -1.78 -2.22 -16.49
N SER A 145 -2.54 -3.21 -16.03
CA SER A 145 -2.10 -4.19 -15.03
C SER A 145 -0.88 -5.00 -15.48
N LYS A 146 -0.71 -5.24 -16.79
CA LYS A 146 0.42 -6.05 -17.32
C LYS A 146 1.77 -5.38 -17.11
N ALA A 147 1.82 -4.05 -17.10
CA ALA A 147 3.04 -3.27 -16.89
C ALA A 147 3.27 -2.91 -15.41
N ALA A 148 2.24 -3.08 -14.58
CA ALA A 148 2.27 -2.72 -13.17
C ALA A 148 3.00 -3.77 -12.34
N ARG A 149 3.80 -3.31 -11.37
CA ARG A 149 4.40 -4.17 -10.36
C ARG A 149 4.67 -3.43 -9.05
N ILE A 150 4.71 -4.19 -7.97
CA ILE A 150 5.20 -3.74 -6.67
C ILE A 150 6.58 -4.36 -6.44
N GLU A 151 7.55 -3.56 -6.03
CA GLU A 151 8.81 -4.07 -5.53
C GLU A 151 8.84 -3.84 -4.03
N MET A 152 9.16 -4.88 -3.25
CA MET A 152 9.14 -4.80 -1.79
C MET A 152 10.04 -5.86 -1.15
N GLY A 153 10.42 -5.63 0.10
CA GLY A 153 11.27 -6.56 0.84
C GLY A 153 11.83 -5.97 2.11
N GLU A 154 12.76 -6.69 2.70
CA GLU A 154 13.68 -6.15 3.71
C GLU A 154 14.60 -5.13 3.05
N LYS A 155 15.34 -4.36 3.84
CA LYS A 155 16.38 -3.46 3.30
C LYS A 155 17.35 -4.22 2.37
N HIS A 156 17.80 -5.39 2.80
CA HIS A 156 18.63 -6.33 2.03
C HIS A 156 17.98 -7.72 2.03
N ASN A 157 17.88 -8.34 0.86
CA ASN A 157 17.20 -9.62 0.65
C ASN A 157 18.15 -10.66 0.03
N GLU A 158 19.18 -11.08 0.77
CA GLU A 158 20.00 -12.23 0.37
C GLU A 158 19.15 -13.51 0.28
N THR A 159 18.19 -13.62 1.19
CA THR A 159 17.12 -14.61 1.18
C THR A 159 15.79 -13.93 1.45
N VAL A 160 14.71 -14.45 0.84
CA VAL A 160 13.37 -13.93 1.08
C VAL A 160 12.89 -14.36 2.47
N SER A 161 12.64 -13.39 3.35
CA SER A 161 12.15 -13.67 4.70
C SER A 161 10.72 -14.18 4.68
N PRO A 162 10.26 -14.93 5.72
CA PRO A 162 8.88 -15.42 5.79
C PRO A 162 7.82 -14.32 5.70
N ARG A 163 8.06 -13.13 6.25
CA ARG A 163 7.14 -12.01 6.20
C ARG A 163 7.07 -11.37 4.81
N VAL A 164 8.18 -11.26 4.11
CA VAL A 164 8.24 -10.82 2.71
C VAL A 164 7.55 -11.83 1.81
N GLN A 165 7.78 -13.12 2.02
CA GLN A 165 7.13 -14.20 1.27
C GLN A 165 5.59 -14.16 1.43
N ALA A 166 5.09 -13.93 2.65
CA ALA A 166 3.66 -13.84 2.93
C ALA A 166 2.97 -12.69 2.16
N VAL A 167 3.59 -11.50 2.15
CA VAL A 167 3.06 -10.35 1.39
C VAL A 167 3.15 -10.60 -0.11
N LYS A 168 4.24 -11.21 -0.58
CA LYS A 168 4.40 -11.59 -1.99
C LYS A 168 3.30 -12.55 -2.44
N GLU A 169 3.01 -13.58 -1.65
CA GLU A 169 1.94 -14.55 -1.95
C GLU A 169 0.56 -13.89 -2.01
N LEU A 170 0.25 -12.96 -1.09
CA LEU A 170 -0.98 -12.19 -1.13
C LEU A 170 -1.10 -11.39 -2.45
N PHE A 171 -0.07 -10.63 -2.80
CA PHE A 171 -0.11 -9.78 -3.99
C PHE A 171 -0.17 -10.61 -5.28
N GLU A 172 0.61 -11.66 -5.40
CA GLU A 172 0.57 -12.56 -6.56
C GLU A 172 -0.78 -13.29 -6.66
N GLY A 173 -1.36 -13.71 -5.54
CA GLY A 173 -2.72 -14.26 -5.46
C GLY A 173 -3.80 -13.29 -5.92
N ALA A 174 -3.60 -11.98 -5.70
CA ALA A 174 -4.45 -10.90 -6.19
C ALA A 174 -4.14 -10.48 -7.64
N GLY A 175 -3.21 -11.16 -8.33
CA GLY A 175 -2.80 -10.80 -9.69
C GLY A 175 -1.86 -9.58 -9.78
N ILE A 176 -1.26 -9.18 -8.69
CA ILE A 176 -0.28 -8.09 -8.65
C ILE A 176 1.12 -8.68 -8.81
N ARG A 177 1.81 -8.35 -9.91
CA ARG A 177 3.19 -8.75 -10.10
C ARG A 177 4.08 -8.17 -9.00
N THR A 178 4.83 -9.03 -8.30
CA THR A 178 5.68 -8.64 -7.18
C THR A 178 7.12 -9.05 -7.42
N VAL A 179 8.05 -8.15 -7.11
CA VAL A 179 9.49 -8.38 -7.21
C VAL A 179 10.13 -8.11 -5.84
N VAL A 180 11.07 -8.93 -5.43
CA VAL A 180 11.89 -8.73 -4.23
C VAL A 180 13.33 -8.45 -4.69
N PRO A 181 13.74 -7.18 -4.78
CA PRO A 181 15.12 -6.80 -5.09
C PRO A 181 16.09 -7.24 -3.99
N GLU A 182 17.32 -7.55 -4.33
CA GLU A 182 18.38 -7.84 -3.35
C GLU A 182 18.64 -6.65 -2.41
N ASP A 183 18.54 -5.43 -2.93
CA ASP A 183 18.75 -4.18 -2.19
C ASP A 183 17.60 -3.22 -2.51
N MET A 184 16.69 -3.05 -1.54
CA MET A 184 15.54 -2.19 -1.66
C MET A 184 15.89 -0.71 -1.61
N GLU A 185 16.89 -0.32 -0.85
CA GLU A 185 17.33 1.07 -0.78
C GLU A 185 17.86 1.53 -2.15
N ARG A 186 18.70 0.71 -2.78
CA ARG A 186 19.17 0.94 -4.14
C ARG A 186 18.02 1.00 -5.16
N ALA A 187 17.02 0.13 -5.03
CA ALA A 187 15.86 0.10 -5.92
C ALA A 187 15.00 1.38 -5.80
N ILE A 188 14.80 1.88 -4.57
CA ILE A 188 14.08 3.13 -4.28
C ILE A 188 14.84 4.33 -4.84
N TRP A 189 16.14 4.44 -4.58
CA TRP A 189 16.96 5.54 -5.10
C TRP A 189 17.01 5.53 -6.64
N TYR A 190 17.16 4.35 -7.26
CA TYR A 190 17.14 4.23 -8.71
C TYR A 190 15.80 4.73 -9.30
N LYS A 191 14.67 4.31 -8.73
CA LYS A 191 13.34 4.79 -9.14
C LYS A 191 13.23 6.30 -8.98
N TYR A 192 13.70 6.84 -7.85
CA TYR A 192 13.65 8.28 -7.58
C TYR A 192 14.43 9.07 -8.63
N MET A 193 15.63 8.64 -8.96
CA MET A 193 16.46 9.27 -10.02
C MET A 193 15.77 9.23 -11.39
N CYS A 194 15.17 8.10 -11.76
CA CYS A 194 14.40 8.01 -13.00
C CYS A 194 13.21 9.00 -13.00
N ASN A 195 12.44 9.06 -11.91
CA ASN A 195 11.31 9.97 -11.81
C ASN A 195 11.74 11.45 -11.92
N VAL A 196 12.85 11.84 -11.29
CA VAL A 196 13.37 13.22 -11.38
C VAL A 196 13.79 13.55 -12.81
N SER A 197 14.50 12.65 -13.48
CA SER A 197 14.97 12.88 -14.86
C SER A 197 13.82 12.93 -15.87
N GLU A 198 12.84 12.04 -15.77
CA GLU A 198 11.69 11.99 -16.69
C GLU A 198 10.76 13.19 -16.52
N ASN A 199 10.46 13.56 -15.27
CA ASN A 199 9.54 14.69 -14.99
C ASN A 199 10.13 16.04 -15.33
N GLN A 200 11.45 16.22 -15.29
CA GLN A 200 12.12 17.45 -15.71
C GLN A 200 12.25 17.57 -17.24
N SER A 201 12.26 16.45 -17.94
CA SER A 201 12.34 16.43 -19.41
C SER A 201 10.97 16.64 -20.08
N ALA A 202 9.89 16.52 -19.33
CA ALA A 202 8.51 16.67 -19.81
C ALA A 202 7.90 18.07 -19.53
N ALA A 203 8.66 18.97 -18.87
CA ALA A 203 8.29 20.36 -18.57
C ALA A 203 8.93 21.32 -19.57
#